data_4bfad75414d07391732d237244f6ebbf
#
_entry.id   4bfad75414d07391732d237244f6ebbf
#
_cell.length_a   1.000
_cell.length_b   1.000
_cell.length_c   1.000
_cell.angle_alpha   90.00
_cell.angle_beta   90.00
_cell.angle_gamma   90.00
#
_symmetry.space_group_name_H-M   'P 1'
#
loop_
_entity.id
_entity.type
_entity.pdbx_description
1 polymer ?
#
loop_
_entity_poly.entity_id
_entity_poly.type
_entity_poly.pdbx_seq_one_letter_code
_entity_poly.pdbx_strand_id
1 'polypeptide(L)'
;MKPETVREILKKTDYIRVSGSEEEKKAAAYLKGLCEERGVAAFLEPFDVDVAEIREAVLTADGKGIPCEGFRLCGSGSVEAPLCYLPNTDPASLVQAKGKIVLLDTGITYWIYQDLLDAGAVGFITYNGNLRYEDRDIDQKTLRPYVSRGRKVPCVNINAKDAFELVKAAPAAVSIRIEQTESVTTSQNVIAEIPGLTDEWIALTAHYDSTPLSHGAYDNMSGCIGLLGILDALKDEAPLRYGLRFIFCGSEEVGLLGSKAYTAGHEEELGKIALNINLDMIGTYMGRIIACVSAEEKLLHYLEYYCALRGWGLYARQDVYSSDSTPFADKGVPALSFARIAPKNQAEIHNRYDTEEVLSEAQMVADIGFLADFTRDMADAVKCPVAREIPENVKTKLDEYLLRKRKKDG
;
A
#
# COMPACT_ATOMS: atom_id res chain seq x y z
N MET A 1 -17.52 4.22 -17.74
CA MET A 1 -16.84 5.54 -17.48
C MET A 1 -16.21 6.07 -18.77
N LYS A 2 -16.06 7.42 -18.94
CA LYS A 2 -15.43 8.05 -20.11
C LYS A 2 -14.04 8.55 -19.78
N PRO A 3 -13.12 8.67 -20.78
CA PRO A 3 -11.76 9.19 -20.56
C PRO A 3 -11.73 10.59 -19.90
N GLU A 4 -12.67 11.47 -20.26
CA GLU A 4 -12.77 12.83 -19.70
C GLU A 4 -13.07 12.78 -18.19
N THR A 5 -13.91 11.84 -17.74
CA THR A 5 -14.23 11.66 -16.33
C THR A 5 -13.00 11.13 -15.55
N VAL A 6 -12.23 10.21 -16.14
CA VAL A 6 -10.96 9.75 -15.55
C VAL A 6 -10.03 10.93 -15.31
N ARG A 7 -9.79 11.74 -16.34
CA ARG A 7 -8.93 12.93 -16.26
C ARG A 7 -9.42 13.94 -15.23
N GLU A 8 -10.73 14.15 -15.14
CA GLU A 8 -11.29 15.07 -14.16
C GLU A 8 -11.03 14.61 -12.72
N ILE A 9 -11.23 13.32 -12.44
CA ILE A 9 -10.98 12.77 -11.11
C ILE A 9 -9.49 12.85 -10.75
N LEU A 10 -8.59 12.46 -11.67
CA LEU A 10 -7.14 12.58 -11.45
C LEU A 10 -6.75 14.01 -11.10
N LYS A 11 -7.18 15.01 -11.85
CA LYS A 11 -6.90 16.44 -11.56
C LYS A 11 -7.46 16.91 -10.23
N LYS A 12 -8.63 16.41 -9.81
CA LYS A 12 -9.25 16.78 -8.55
C LYS A 12 -8.54 16.16 -7.33
N THR A 13 -7.82 15.08 -7.54
CA THR A 13 -7.09 14.33 -6.52
C THR A 13 -5.57 14.44 -6.65
N ASP A 14 -5.08 15.37 -7.48
CA ASP A 14 -3.67 15.65 -7.71
C ASP A 14 -3.06 16.43 -6.53
N TYR A 15 -2.97 15.77 -5.37
CA TYR A 15 -2.32 16.28 -4.15
C TYR A 15 -1.98 15.12 -3.21
N ILE A 16 -1.01 15.34 -2.33
CA ILE A 16 -0.54 14.36 -1.35
C ILE A 16 -1.63 14.12 -0.29
N ARG A 17 -1.91 12.84 0.03
CA ARG A 17 -3.02 12.38 0.89
C ARG A 17 -2.53 11.46 2.00
N VAL A 18 -1.59 11.93 2.79
CA VAL A 18 -0.96 11.12 3.85
C VAL A 18 -2.01 10.68 4.89
N SER A 19 -1.88 9.44 5.34
CA SER A 19 -2.70 8.84 6.40
C SER A 19 -2.97 9.78 7.57
N GLY A 20 -4.24 9.95 7.94
CA GLY A 20 -4.69 10.80 9.04
C GLY A 20 -4.69 12.31 8.76
N SER A 21 -4.31 12.75 7.55
CA SER A 21 -4.30 14.17 7.17
C SER A 21 -5.68 14.69 6.77
N GLU A 22 -5.82 16.02 6.74
CA GLU A 22 -7.04 16.66 6.22
C GLU A 22 -7.20 16.43 4.71
N GLU A 23 -6.10 16.27 3.99
CA GLU A 23 -6.09 15.93 2.57
C GLU A 23 -6.62 14.51 2.31
N GLU A 24 -6.27 13.54 3.16
CA GLU A 24 -6.86 12.19 3.11
C GLU A 24 -8.38 12.26 3.36
N LYS A 25 -8.82 13.00 4.38
CA LYS A 25 -10.27 13.20 4.67
C LYS A 25 -10.99 13.88 3.51
N LYS A 26 -10.36 14.88 2.89
CA LYS A 26 -10.89 15.56 1.70
C LYS A 26 -11.07 14.59 0.53
N ALA A 27 -10.12 13.70 0.30
CA ALA A 27 -10.22 12.66 -0.75
C ALA A 27 -11.35 11.68 -0.45
N ALA A 28 -11.50 11.22 0.79
CA ALA A 28 -12.61 10.37 1.22
C ALA A 28 -13.98 11.03 0.99
N ALA A 29 -14.12 12.30 1.38
CA ALA A 29 -15.36 13.05 1.15
C ALA A 29 -15.67 13.21 -0.33
N TYR A 30 -14.64 13.43 -1.17
CA TYR A 30 -14.79 13.52 -2.61
C TYR A 30 -15.24 12.19 -3.23
N LEU A 31 -14.59 11.07 -2.88
CA LEU A 31 -14.95 9.72 -3.35
C LEU A 31 -16.38 9.34 -2.93
N LYS A 32 -16.76 9.65 -1.68
CA LYS A 32 -18.13 9.48 -1.20
C LYS A 32 -19.12 10.27 -2.07
N GLY A 33 -18.84 11.56 -2.31
CA GLY A 33 -19.66 12.41 -3.19
C GLY A 33 -19.80 11.84 -4.60
N LEU A 34 -18.71 11.32 -5.17
CA LEU A 34 -18.76 10.68 -6.50
C LEU A 34 -19.65 9.44 -6.55
N CYS A 35 -19.71 8.64 -5.48
CA CYS A 35 -20.64 7.52 -5.39
C CYS A 35 -22.10 8.00 -5.30
N GLU A 36 -22.37 9.01 -4.48
CA GLU A 36 -23.71 9.60 -4.29
C GLU A 36 -24.22 10.29 -5.57
N GLU A 37 -23.38 11.03 -6.31
CA GLU A 37 -23.70 11.60 -7.62
C GLU A 37 -24.10 10.53 -8.65
N ARG A 38 -23.63 9.30 -8.49
CA ARG A 38 -23.99 8.14 -9.30
C ARG A 38 -25.26 7.43 -8.83
N GLY A 39 -25.89 7.94 -7.78
CA GLY A 39 -27.11 7.37 -7.20
C GLY A 39 -26.86 6.16 -6.28
N VAL A 40 -25.63 5.91 -5.89
CA VAL A 40 -25.26 4.84 -4.96
C VAL A 40 -24.97 5.44 -3.60
N ALA A 41 -25.71 5.01 -2.57
CA ALA A 41 -25.48 5.48 -1.20
C ALA A 41 -24.08 5.11 -0.72
N ALA A 42 -23.40 6.06 -0.09
CA ALA A 42 -22.06 5.84 0.46
C ALA A 42 -21.92 6.45 1.85
N PHE A 43 -21.12 5.81 2.70
CA PHE A 43 -20.88 6.26 4.07
C PHE A 43 -19.38 6.17 4.41
N LEU A 44 -18.98 6.93 5.43
CA LEU A 44 -17.63 6.90 5.97
C LEU A 44 -17.60 5.98 7.18
N GLU A 45 -16.62 5.10 7.23
CA GLU A 45 -16.35 4.23 8.38
C GLU A 45 -15.01 4.63 9.00
N PRO A 46 -15.04 5.36 10.15
CA PRO A 46 -13.83 5.88 10.77
C PRO A 46 -13.08 4.79 11.55
N PHE A 47 -11.76 4.95 11.63
CA PHE A 47 -10.86 4.15 12.47
C PHE A 47 -9.68 5.00 12.96
N ASP A 48 -9.06 4.57 14.06
CA ASP A 48 -7.94 5.27 14.67
C ASP A 48 -6.62 4.96 13.93
N VAL A 49 -5.79 5.99 13.79
CA VAL A 49 -4.43 5.88 13.25
C VAL A 49 -3.42 6.61 14.14
N ASP A 50 -2.28 5.97 14.38
CA ASP A 50 -1.15 6.60 15.05
C ASP A 50 -0.44 7.54 14.09
N VAL A 51 -0.22 8.78 14.52
CA VAL A 51 0.50 9.80 13.76
C VAL A 51 1.56 10.48 14.62
N ALA A 52 2.53 11.12 13.99
CA ALA A 52 3.49 11.93 14.67
C ALA A 52 3.79 13.22 13.90
N GLU A 53 3.88 14.32 14.61
CA GLU A 53 4.39 15.59 14.12
C GLU A 53 5.86 15.72 14.55
N ILE A 54 6.76 15.75 13.57
CA ILE A 54 8.19 15.95 13.81
C ILE A 54 8.45 17.44 13.91
N ARG A 55 8.93 17.88 15.08
CA ARG A 55 9.32 19.27 15.35
C ARG A 55 10.75 19.54 14.94
N GLU A 56 11.63 18.57 15.11
CA GLU A 56 13.03 18.67 14.75
C GLU A 56 13.58 17.30 14.37
N ALA A 57 14.34 17.25 13.29
CA ALA A 57 15.18 16.12 12.90
C ALA A 57 16.55 16.65 12.48
N VAL A 58 17.58 16.21 13.17
CA VAL A 58 18.97 16.65 12.91
C VAL A 58 19.85 15.43 12.75
N LEU A 59 20.62 15.41 11.66
CA LEU A 59 21.70 14.47 11.42
C LEU A 59 23.01 15.24 11.25
N THR A 60 24.05 14.87 11.99
CA THR A 60 25.39 15.43 11.79
C THR A 60 26.42 14.31 11.65
N ALA A 61 27.45 14.57 10.87
CA ALA A 61 28.61 13.71 10.73
C ALA A 61 29.87 14.56 10.95
N ASP A 62 30.71 14.21 11.93
CA ASP A 62 31.88 14.99 12.35
C ASP A 62 31.58 16.50 12.49
N GLY A 63 30.40 16.80 13.09
CA GLY A 63 29.92 18.17 13.32
C GLY A 63 29.33 18.90 12.12
N LYS A 64 29.25 18.27 10.94
CA LYS A 64 28.60 18.84 9.75
C LYS A 64 27.19 18.33 9.61
N GLY A 65 26.22 19.24 9.41
CA GLY A 65 24.82 18.88 9.17
C GLY A 65 24.63 18.18 7.83
N ILE A 66 23.78 17.17 7.82
CA ILE A 66 23.32 16.43 6.64
C ILE A 66 21.79 16.60 6.54
N PRO A 67 21.24 17.00 5.39
CA PRO A 67 19.80 17.08 5.20
C PRO A 67 19.14 15.73 5.49
N CYS A 68 18.10 15.72 6.33
CA CYS A 68 17.38 14.51 6.70
C CYS A 68 15.92 14.78 7.06
N GLU A 69 15.09 13.76 6.95
CA GLU A 69 13.76 13.70 7.52
C GLU A 69 13.74 12.66 8.65
N GLY A 70 13.07 12.98 9.76
CA GLY A 70 12.89 12.04 10.84
C GLY A 70 11.85 10.97 10.50
N PHE A 71 12.01 9.79 11.08
CA PHE A 71 10.93 8.81 11.03
C PHE A 71 9.82 9.20 12.00
N ARG A 72 8.58 9.31 11.51
CA ARG A 72 7.41 9.42 12.37
C ARG A 72 7.31 8.18 13.27
N LEU A 73 6.83 8.34 14.48
CA LEU A 73 6.61 7.28 15.47
C LEU A 73 7.89 6.55 15.97
N CYS A 74 9.08 7.05 15.65
CA CYS A 74 10.32 6.48 16.20
C CYS A 74 10.64 6.95 17.61
N GLY A 75 9.81 7.82 18.19
CA GLY A 75 10.05 8.47 19.49
C GLY A 75 10.99 9.66 19.40
N SER A 76 11.01 10.47 20.45
CA SER A 76 11.98 11.55 20.61
C SER A 76 13.25 11.01 21.28
N GLY A 77 14.42 11.49 20.86
CA GLY A 77 15.70 11.07 21.44
C GLY A 77 16.90 11.62 20.69
N SER A 78 18.06 11.44 21.30
CA SER A 78 19.34 11.81 20.71
C SER A 78 20.34 10.68 20.93
N VAL A 79 21.17 10.42 19.92
CA VAL A 79 22.23 9.43 19.96
C VAL A 79 23.43 9.92 19.17
N GLU A 80 24.63 9.69 19.69
CA GLU A 80 25.90 9.88 18.98
C GLU A 80 26.72 8.60 19.07
N ALA A 81 27.15 8.08 17.92
CA ALA A 81 27.88 6.82 17.83
C ALA A 81 28.66 6.74 16.52
N PRO A 82 29.61 5.81 16.39
CA PRO A 82 30.26 5.52 15.11
C PRO A 82 29.24 5.06 14.07
N LEU A 83 29.48 5.43 12.80
CA LEU A 83 28.69 4.95 11.67
C LEU A 83 29.05 3.51 11.32
N CYS A 84 28.05 2.73 10.96
CA CYS A 84 28.22 1.42 10.33
C CYS A 84 27.34 1.35 9.07
N TYR A 85 27.94 1.23 7.90
CA TYR A 85 27.21 0.92 6.69
C TYR A 85 27.02 -0.59 6.56
N LEU A 86 25.77 -1.03 6.43
CA LEU A 86 25.40 -2.43 6.22
C LEU A 86 24.71 -2.61 4.86
N PRO A 87 25.40 -3.23 3.88
CA PRO A 87 24.82 -3.51 2.58
C PRO A 87 23.76 -4.65 2.63
N ASN A 88 23.77 -5.43 3.71
CA ASN A 88 22.82 -6.51 3.98
C ASN A 88 22.65 -6.72 5.50
N THR A 89 21.72 -7.56 5.87
CA THR A 89 21.40 -7.89 7.26
C THR A 89 21.68 -9.37 7.61
N ASP A 90 22.64 -9.96 6.94
CA ASP A 90 23.11 -11.32 7.28
C ASP A 90 23.67 -11.37 8.69
N PRO A 91 23.60 -12.51 9.39
CA PRO A 91 24.10 -12.64 10.76
C PRO A 91 25.56 -12.19 10.93
N ALA A 92 26.40 -12.39 9.92
CA ALA A 92 27.80 -11.94 9.95
C ALA A 92 27.93 -10.42 9.88
N SER A 93 27.06 -9.75 9.12
CA SER A 93 27.01 -8.28 9.00
C SER A 93 26.45 -7.65 10.27
N LEU A 94 25.41 -8.25 10.87
CA LEU A 94 24.76 -7.74 12.08
C LEU A 94 25.70 -7.59 13.28
N VAL A 95 26.75 -8.42 13.41
CA VAL A 95 27.76 -8.29 14.48
C VAL A 95 28.41 -6.91 14.50
N GLN A 96 28.49 -6.23 13.35
CA GLN A 96 29.08 -4.91 13.21
C GLN A 96 28.22 -3.77 13.77
N ALA A 97 26.93 -4.01 14.02
CA ALA A 97 25.95 -2.99 14.43
C ALA A 97 26.08 -2.56 15.90
N LYS A 98 26.74 -3.37 16.74
CA LYS A 98 26.77 -3.16 18.20
C LYS A 98 27.31 -1.80 18.59
N GLY A 99 26.47 -1.01 19.26
CA GLY A 99 26.81 0.34 19.74
C GLY A 99 26.99 1.37 18.62
N LYS A 100 26.43 1.13 17.44
CA LYS A 100 26.62 2.01 16.28
C LYS A 100 25.28 2.52 15.73
N ILE A 101 25.34 3.64 15.02
CA ILE A 101 24.29 4.09 14.12
C ILE A 101 24.49 3.37 12.79
N VAL A 102 23.45 2.71 12.31
CA VAL A 102 23.51 1.87 11.12
C VAL A 102 22.88 2.57 9.92
N LEU A 103 23.65 2.73 8.84
CA LEU A 103 23.14 3.11 7.52
C LEU A 103 22.84 1.83 6.73
N LEU A 104 21.58 1.69 6.29
CA LEU A 104 21.05 0.49 5.64
C LEU A 104 20.80 0.71 4.15
N ASP A 105 21.17 -0.27 3.34
CA ASP A 105 20.85 -0.33 1.91
C ASP A 105 19.38 -0.76 1.63
N THR A 106 18.69 -1.17 2.65
CA THR A 106 17.30 -1.66 2.56
C THR A 106 16.39 -0.91 3.52
N GLY A 107 15.08 -0.94 3.23
CA GLY A 107 14.08 -0.38 4.13
C GLY A 107 14.02 -1.11 5.47
N ILE A 108 13.60 -0.42 6.51
CA ILE A 108 13.38 -1.00 7.84
C ILE A 108 12.09 -1.81 7.83
N THR A 109 12.23 -3.15 7.73
CA THR A 109 11.14 -4.10 7.95
C THR A 109 11.16 -4.59 9.40
N TYR A 110 10.09 -5.30 9.81
CA TYR A 110 10.00 -5.82 11.17
C TYR A 110 11.21 -6.67 11.59
N TRP A 111 11.57 -7.70 10.80
CA TRP A 111 12.66 -8.60 11.17
C TRP A 111 14.01 -7.88 11.16
N ILE A 112 14.28 -7.07 10.15
CA ILE A 112 15.49 -6.25 10.06
C ILE A 112 15.61 -5.34 11.28
N TYR A 113 14.55 -4.65 11.67
CA TYR A 113 14.54 -3.76 12.81
C TYR A 113 14.84 -4.49 14.13
N GLN A 114 14.14 -5.60 14.39
CA GLN A 114 14.35 -6.36 15.61
C GLN A 114 15.75 -6.97 15.68
N ASP A 115 16.22 -7.60 14.59
CA ASP A 115 17.56 -8.19 14.51
C ASP A 115 18.66 -7.18 14.77
N LEU A 116 18.54 -5.96 14.20
CA LEU A 116 19.52 -4.89 14.41
C LEU A 116 19.52 -4.37 15.84
N LEU A 117 18.34 -4.21 16.46
CA LEU A 117 18.25 -3.84 17.86
C LEU A 117 18.82 -4.91 18.78
N ASP A 118 18.57 -6.20 18.48
CA ASP A 118 19.13 -7.32 19.23
C ASP A 118 20.66 -7.40 19.06
N ALA A 119 21.18 -7.02 17.90
CA ALA A 119 22.60 -6.88 17.66
C ALA A 119 23.21 -5.64 18.36
N GLY A 120 22.39 -4.74 18.92
CA GLY A 120 22.83 -3.58 19.70
C GLY A 120 22.99 -2.31 18.87
N ALA A 121 22.35 -2.16 17.72
CA ALA A 121 22.27 -0.89 17.01
C ALA A 121 21.55 0.16 17.86
N VAL A 122 22.02 1.42 17.84
CA VAL A 122 21.51 2.49 18.69
C VAL A 122 20.76 3.58 17.93
N GLY A 123 20.77 3.52 16.60
CA GLY A 123 20.04 4.41 15.69
C GLY A 123 20.14 3.93 14.26
N PHE A 124 19.28 4.44 13.38
CA PHE A 124 19.23 4.03 11.99
C PHE A 124 19.20 5.22 11.03
N ILE A 125 19.87 5.03 9.91
CA ILE A 125 19.79 5.90 8.74
C ILE A 125 19.33 5.02 7.57
N THR A 126 18.29 5.45 6.87
CA THR A 126 17.91 4.89 5.57
C THR A 126 18.04 5.96 4.51
N TYR A 127 17.85 5.61 3.25
CA TYR A 127 17.85 6.59 2.19
C TYR A 127 16.81 6.25 1.12
N ASN A 128 16.42 7.26 0.37
CA ASN A 128 15.59 7.14 -0.83
C ASN A 128 16.19 7.94 -1.98
N GLY A 129 15.59 7.78 -3.17
CA GLY A 129 16.04 8.45 -4.37
C GLY A 129 17.11 7.67 -5.13
N ASN A 130 17.71 8.32 -6.11
CA ASN A 130 18.66 7.71 -7.03
C ASN A 130 19.82 8.69 -7.29
N LEU A 131 21.05 8.19 -7.38
CA LEU A 131 22.24 9.00 -7.67
C LEU A 131 22.14 9.76 -9.01
N ARG A 132 21.31 9.28 -9.94
CA ARG A 132 21.13 9.87 -11.27
C ARG A 132 20.01 10.93 -11.35
N TYR A 133 19.11 11.00 -10.34
CA TYR A 133 18.05 11.99 -10.33
C TYR A 133 18.62 13.36 -10.02
N GLU A 134 18.02 14.40 -10.59
CA GLU A 134 18.45 15.78 -10.31
C GLU A 134 18.01 16.25 -8.93
N ASP A 135 16.82 15.80 -8.50
CA ASP A 135 16.26 16.12 -7.19
C ASP A 135 17.08 15.54 -6.02
N ARG A 136 16.79 16.06 -4.84
CA ARG A 136 17.32 15.60 -3.55
C ARG A 136 16.20 15.38 -2.53
N ASP A 137 15.08 14.89 -3.00
CA ASP A 137 13.94 14.62 -2.14
C ASP A 137 14.29 13.62 -1.06
N ILE A 138 13.76 13.87 0.12
CA ILE A 138 13.88 12.99 1.27
C ILE A 138 12.48 12.62 1.71
N ASP A 139 12.16 11.35 1.61
CA ASP A 139 10.86 10.83 2.02
C ASP A 139 10.76 10.77 3.54
N GLN A 140 9.65 11.24 4.09
CA GLN A 140 9.36 11.16 5.52
C GLN A 140 8.75 9.79 5.87
N LYS A 141 9.59 8.87 6.31
CA LYS A 141 9.21 7.51 6.68
C LYS A 141 8.44 7.43 8.01
N THR A 142 7.73 6.33 8.20
CA THR A 142 7.05 6.02 9.47
C THR A 142 7.59 4.70 10.04
N LEU A 143 8.02 4.72 11.30
CA LEU A 143 8.33 3.51 12.06
C LEU A 143 7.03 2.92 12.58
N ARG A 144 6.41 2.07 11.78
CA ARG A 144 5.10 1.50 12.07
C ARG A 144 5.09 0.77 13.43
N PRO A 145 4.04 0.91 14.27
CA PRO A 145 3.98 0.31 15.61
C PRO A 145 4.25 -1.20 15.62
N TYR A 146 3.76 -1.93 14.61
CA TYR A 146 4.01 -3.36 14.50
C TYR A 146 5.47 -3.71 14.16
N VAL A 147 6.24 -2.77 13.58
CA VAL A 147 7.69 -2.92 13.33
C VAL A 147 8.47 -2.69 14.61
N SER A 148 8.19 -1.60 15.32
CA SER A 148 8.92 -1.22 16.53
C SER A 148 8.59 -2.10 17.74
N ARG A 149 7.34 -2.54 17.86
CA ARG A 149 6.81 -3.21 19.08
C ARG A 149 7.20 -2.49 20.39
N GLY A 150 7.15 -1.17 20.35
CA GLY A 150 7.49 -0.32 21.49
C GLY A 150 9.00 -0.12 21.72
N ARG A 151 9.88 -0.79 20.98
CA ARG A 151 11.33 -0.55 20.99
C ARG A 151 11.63 0.60 20.03
N LYS A 152 11.89 1.78 20.52
CA LYS A 152 12.10 2.98 19.70
C LYS A 152 13.53 3.48 19.85
N VAL A 153 14.13 3.83 18.73
CA VAL A 153 15.46 4.48 18.65
C VAL A 153 15.40 5.57 17.57
N PRO A 154 16.24 6.61 17.66
CA PRO A 154 16.28 7.67 16.65
C PRO A 154 16.54 7.11 15.25
N CYS A 155 15.66 7.45 14.30
CA CYS A 155 15.73 7.03 12.91
C CYS A 155 15.57 8.23 11.99
N VAL A 156 16.41 8.33 10.96
CA VAL A 156 16.31 9.35 9.93
C VAL A 156 16.40 8.74 8.53
N ASN A 157 15.78 9.42 7.58
CA ASN A 157 15.94 9.15 6.16
C ASN A 157 16.71 10.28 5.50
N ILE A 158 17.54 9.96 4.50
CA ILE A 158 18.35 10.92 3.75
C ILE A 158 18.22 10.66 2.25
N ASN A 159 18.74 11.59 1.43
CA ASN A 159 18.82 11.34 0.00
C ASN A 159 19.98 10.37 -0.32
N ALA A 160 19.81 9.53 -1.34
CA ALA A 160 20.84 8.58 -1.78
C ALA A 160 22.21 9.24 -2.10
N LYS A 161 22.22 10.49 -2.58
CA LYS A 161 23.46 11.25 -2.84
C LYS A 161 24.21 11.56 -1.55
N ASP A 162 23.45 11.93 -0.50
CA ASP A 162 24.05 12.23 0.81
C ASP A 162 24.48 10.95 1.52
N ALA A 163 23.72 9.84 1.36
CA ALA A 163 24.13 8.52 1.83
C ALA A 163 25.46 8.06 1.19
N PHE A 164 25.60 8.24 -0.12
CA PHE A 164 26.84 7.90 -0.84
C PHE A 164 28.04 8.71 -0.32
N GLU A 165 27.88 10.03 -0.16
CA GLU A 165 28.96 10.88 0.37
C GLU A 165 29.27 10.57 1.85
N LEU A 166 28.26 10.21 2.65
CA LEU A 166 28.45 9.80 4.05
C LEU A 166 29.27 8.51 4.16
N VAL A 167 28.96 7.49 3.35
CA VAL A 167 29.73 6.23 3.31
C VAL A 167 31.15 6.48 2.83
N LYS A 168 31.33 7.30 1.81
CA LYS A 168 32.64 7.66 1.25
C LYS A 168 33.49 8.44 2.24
N ALA A 169 32.91 9.36 3.00
CA ALA A 169 33.62 10.16 3.99
C ALA A 169 34.08 9.34 5.21
N ALA A 170 33.38 8.23 5.52
CA ALA A 170 33.63 7.36 6.67
C ALA A 170 33.87 8.15 7.98
N PRO A 171 32.88 8.96 8.45
CA PRO A 171 33.05 9.83 9.61
C PRO A 171 33.30 9.03 10.88
N ALA A 172 34.07 9.63 11.80
CA ALA A 172 34.36 9.01 13.08
C ALA A 172 33.15 8.95 14.01
N ALA A 173 32.27 9.96 13.93
CA ALA A 173 31.04 10.02 14.71
C ALA A 173 29.87 10.57 13.89
N VAL A 174 28.69 10.01 14.14
CA VAL A 174 27.41 10.48 13.60
C VAL A 174 26.46 10.72 14.77
N SER A 175 25.69 11.80 14.70
CA SER A 175 24.68 12.13 15.71
C SER A 175 23.32 12.27 15.05
N ILE A 176 22.29 11.67 15.65
CA ILE A 176 20.89 11.81 15.28
C ILE A 176 20.14 12.40 16.47
N ARG A 177 19.34 13.45 16.22
CA ARG A 177 18.40 13.99 17.19
C ARG A 177 17.03 14.12 16.57
N ILE A 178 16.00 13.61 17.26
CA ILE A 178 14.59 13.68 16.86
C ILE A 178 13.79 14.28 18.01
N GLU A 179 12.97 15.27 17.69
CA GLU A 179 11.89 15.77 18.56
C GLU A 179 10.56 15.66 17.83
N GLN A 180 9.64 14.88 18.38
CA GLN A 180 8.32 14.68 17.80
C GLN A 180 7.24 14.59 18.88
N THR A 181 6.00 14.88 18.49
CA THR A 181 4.81 14.63 19.28
C THR A 181 3.99 13.54 18.62
N GLU A 182 3.79 12.44 19.31
CA GLU A 182 2.96 11.33 18.84
C GLU A 182 1.53 11.51 19.34
N SER A 183 0.55 11.18 18.51
CA SER A 183 -0.87 11.27 18.84
C SER A 183 -1.68 10.25 18.04
N VAL A 184 -2.94 10.10 18.38
CA VAL A 184 -3.91 9.32 17.62
C VAL A 184 -4.84 10.30 16.91
N THR A 185 -5.11 10.05 15.65
CA THR A 185 -6.12 10.75 14.85
C THR A 185 -7.03 9.75 14.16
N THR A 186 -7.96 10.22 13.35
CA THR A 186 -8.93 9.39 12.64
C THR A 186 -8.67 9.41 11.15
N SER A 187 -8.58 8.25 10.55
CA SER A 187 -8.77 8.00 9.12
C SER A 187 -10.12 7.33 8.89
N GLN A 188 -10.49 7.02 7.66
CA GLN A 188 -11.78 6.40 7.34
C GLN A 188 -11.73 5.60 6.05
N ASN A 189 -12.55 4.54 5.97
CA ASN A 189 -12.93 3.93 4.70
C ASN A 189 -14.15 4.64 4.11
N VAL A 190 -14.29 4.62 2.79
CA VAL A 190 -15.53 5.01 2.10
C VAL A 190 -16.18 3.72 1.60
N ILE A 191 -17.40 3.47 2.01
CA ILE A 191 -18.13 2.25 1.64
C ILE A 191 -19.36 2.63 0.82
N ALA A 192 -19.51 1.99 -0.34
CA ALA A 192 -20.71 2.12 -1.19
C ALA A 192 -21.23 0.74 -1.56
N GLU A 193 -22.55 0.58 -1.63
CA GLU A 193 -23.16 -0.73 -1.79
C GLU A 193 -24.24 -0.74 -2.88
N ILE A 194 -24.22 -1.78 -3.71
CA ILE A 194 -25.29 -2.14 -4.64
C ILE A 194 -25.85 -3.49 -4.18
N PRO A 195 -27.06 -3.55 -3.58
CA PRO A 195 -27.65 -4.79 -3.12
C PRO A 195 -27.88 -5.80 -4.24
N GLY A 196 -27.64 -7.08 -3.96
CA GLY A 196 -27.96 -8.20 -4.86
C GLY A 196 -29.27 -8.88 -4.55
N LEU A 197 -29.52 -10.00 -5.22
CA LEU A 197 -30.68 -10.87 -4.96
C LEU A 197 -30.52 -11.74 -3.72
N THR A 198 -29.29 -11.90 -3.23
CA THR A 198 -28.95 -12.63 -2.00
C THR A 198 -28.34 -11.68 -0.99
N ASP A 199 -28.08 -12.15 0.23
CA ASP A 199 -27.38 -11.43 1.29
C ASP A 199 -25.85 -11.64 1.26
N GLU A 200 -25.34 -12.14 0.14
CA GLU A 200 -23.91 -12.38 -0.11
C GLU A 200 -23.32 -11.31 -1.01
N TRP A 201 -22.01 -11.08 -0.90
CA TRP A 201 -21.32 -9.94 -1.50
C TRP A 201 -20.08 -10.35 -2.29
N ILE A 202 -19.79 -9.60 -3.36
CA ILE A 202 -18.45 -9.44 -3.92
C ILE A 202 -17.92 -8.10 -3.38
N ALA A 203 -16.84 -8.12 -2.63
CA ALA A 203 -16.19 -6.91 -2.14
C ALA A 203 -15.12 -6.43 -3.13
N LEU A 204 -15.13 -5.13 -3.43
CA LEU A 204 -14.11 -4.49 -4.28
C LEU A 204 -13.34 -3.48 -3.43
N THR A 205 -12.02 -3.55 -3.46
CA THR A 205 -11.14 -2.69 -2.65
C THR A 205 -10.14 -1.92 -3.49
N ALA A 206 -9.78 -0.71 -3.08
CA ALA A 206 -8.65 0.09 -3.54
C ALA A 206 -8.35 1.15 -2.48
N HIS A 207 -7.08 1.50 -2.25
CA HIS A 207 -6.77 2.57 -1.32
C HIS A 207 -6.70 3.93 -2.00
N TYR A 208 -6.90 4.99 -1.22
CA TYR A 208 -6.91 6.36 -1.72
C TYR A 208 -5.89 7.28 -1.03
N ASP A 209 -5.24 6.83 0.03
CA ASP A 209 -4.11 7.55 0.64
C ASP A 209 -2.85 7.46 -0.24
N SER A 210 -1.83 8.23 0.10
CA SER A 210 -0.54 8.25 -0.58
C SER A 210 0.61 8.48 0.39
N THR A 211 1.83 8.18 -0.04
CA THR A 211 3.03 8.49 0.72
C THR A 211 3.37 10.00 0.71
N PRO A 212 4.23 10.51 1.63
CA PRO A 212 4.50 11.94 1.77
C PRO A 212 5.10 12.66 0.55
N LEU A 213 5.72 11.95 -0.37
CA LEU A 213 6.30 12.53 -1.61
C LEU A 213 5.46 12.25 -2.86
N SER A 214 4.41 11.43 -2.75
CA SER A 214 3.62 10.96 -3.88
C SER A 214 2.27 11.65 -3.94
N HIS A 215 1.87 12.10 -5.13
CA HIS A 215 0.49 12.45 -5.41
C HIS A 215 -0.41 11.22 -5.51
N GLY A 216 0.16 10.01 -5.57
CA GLY A 216 -0.59 8.77 -5.57
C GLY A 216 -1.58 8.65 -6.73
N ALA A 217 -1.20 9.11 -7.92
CA ALA A 217 -2.07 9.03 -9.08
C ALA A 217 -2.17 7.59 -9.58
N TYR A 218 -1.01 6.95 -9.74
CA TYR A 218 -0.92 5.55 -10.09
C TYR A 218 -1.12 4.65 -8.86
N ASP A 219 -0.47 4.98 -7.75
CA ASP A 219 -0.54 4.30 -6.46
C ASP A 219 -1.24 5.18 -5.39
N ASN A 220 -2.61 5.12 -5.21
CA ASN A 220 -3.50 4.23 -5.96
C ASN A 220 -4.86 4.91 -6.27
N MET A 221 -4.86 6.20 -6.65
CA MET A 221 -6.10 6.82 -7.13
C MET A 221 -6.60 6.14 -8.41
N SER A 222 -5.70 5.53 -9.19
CA SER A 222 -6.04 4.75 -10.38
C SER A 222 -6.97 3.58 -10.03
N GLY A 223 -6.70 2.84 -8.96
CA GLY A 223 -7.56 1.78 -8.45
C GLY A 223 -8.92 2.31 -7.98
N CYS A 224 -8.95 3.46 -7.28
CA CYS A 224 -10.19 4.11 -6.89
C CYS A 224 -11.07 4.48 -8.10
N ILE A 225 -10.47 5.03 -9.15
CA ILE A 225 -11.15 5.29 -10.42
C ILE A 225 -11.65 3.99 -11.04
N GLY A 226 -10.87 2.90 -10.91
CA GLY A 226 -11.28 1.56 -11.31
C GLY A 226 -12.57 1.13 -10.61
N LEU A 227 -12.64 1.27 -9.29
CA LEU A 227 -13.84 0.96 -8.52
C LEU A 227 -15.04 1.79 -8.98
N LEU A 228 -14.86 3.12 -9.13
CA LEU A 228 -15.93 4.00 -9.62
C LEU A 228 -16.38 3.64 -11.04
N GLY A 229 -15.46 3.17 -11.88
CA GLY A 229 -15.77 2.72 -13.23
C GLY A 229 -16.56 1.40 -13.27
N ILE A 230 -16.25 0.46 -12.38
CA ILE A 230 -17.02 -0.78 -12.19
C ILE A 230 -18.42 -0.44 -11.65
N LEU A 231 -18.50 0.48 -10.67
CA LEU A 231 -19.77 0.97 -10.14
C LEU A 231 -20.63 1.59 -11.25
N ASP A 232 -20.05 2.47 -12.10
CA ASP A 232 -20.74 3.06 -13.25
C ASP A 232 -21.26 2.02 -14.25
N ALA A 233 -20.52 0.92 -14.43
CA ALA A 233 -20.91 -0.13 -15.37
C ALA A 233 -22.06 -1.01 -14.87
N LEU A 234 -22.14 -1.21 -13.53
CA LEU A 234 -23.00 -2.24 -12.95
C LEU A 234 -24.20 -1.69 -12.17
N LYS A 235 -24.23 -0.40 -11.80
CA LYS A 235 -25.27 0.19 -10.93
C LYS A 235 -26.68 0.21 -11.51
N ASP A 236 -26.79 0.28 -12.83
CA ASP A 236 -28.08 0.37 -13.55
C ASP A 236 -28.49 -0.99 -14.18
N GLU A 237 -27.71 -2.05 -13.96
CA GLU A 237 -28.06 -3.39 -14.44
C GLU A 237 -29.20 -4.01 -13.59
N ALA A 238 -29.83 -5.06 -14.11
CA ALA A 238 -30.74 -5.87 -13.31
C ALA A 238 -29.99 -6.37 -12.05
N PRO A 239 -30.67 -6.51 -10.89
CA PRO A 239 -29.98 -6.94 -9.68
C PRO A 239 -29.22 -8.24 -9.91
N LEU A 240 -27.90 -8.19 -9.68
CA LEU A 240 -27.02 -9.34 -9.73
C LEU A 240 -27.32 -10.27 -8.56
N ARG A 241 -26.90 -11.51 -8.63
CA ARG A 241 -27.13 -12.48 -7.55
C ARG A 241 -26.44 -12.07 -6.25
N TYR A 242 -25.16 -11.73 -6.32
CA TYR A 242 -24.39 -11.18 -5.21
C TYR A 242 -24.45 -9.65 -5.23
N GLY A 243 -24.58 -9.03 -4.05
CA GLY A 243 -24.38 -7.60 -3.93
C GLY A 243 -22.93 -7.20 -4.22
N LEU A 244 -22.73 -5.95 -4.60
CA LEU A 244 -21.40 -5.35 -4.78
C LEU A 244 -21.13 -4.38 -3.64
N ARG A 245 -20.03 -4.56 -2.93
CA ARG A 245 -19.58 -3.68 -1.86
C ARG A 245 -18.22 -3.07 -2.25
N PHE A 246 -18.24 -1.77 -2.52
CA PHE A 246 -17.06 -0.99 -2.87
C PHE A 246 -16.49 -0.38 -1.60
N ILE A 247 -15.21 -0.61 -1.35
CA ILE A 247 -14.49 -0.16 -0.15
C ILE A 247 -13.25 0.59 -0.62
N PHE A 248 -13.30 1.92 -0.54
CA PHE A 248 -12.12 2.75 -0.74
C PHE A 248 -11.40 2.85 0.60
N CYS A 249 -10.26 2.21 0.70
CA CYS A 249 -9.52 2.05 1.95
C CYS A 249 -8.64 3.28 2.23
N GLY A 250 -8.70 3.80 3.45
CA GLY A 250 -7.74 4.80 3.92
C GLY A 250 -6.52 4.17 4.57
N SER A 251 -5.41 4.91 4.61
CA SER A 251 -4.21 4.55 5.37
C SER A 251 -3.62 3.17 5.04
N GLU A 252 -3.64 2.78 3.77
CA GLU A 252 -3.01 1.56 3.28
C GLU A 252 -1.49 1.64 3.43
N GLU A 253 -0.91 2.77 3.03
CA GLU A 253 0.53 3.04 2.94
C GLU A 253 1.28 2.93 4.28
N VAL A 254 0.56 3.06 5.37
CA VAL A 254 1.12 2.89 6.72
C VAL A 254 0.83 1.52 7.33
N GLY A 255 0.32 0.59 6.53
CA GLY A 255 0.22 -0.83 6.91
C GLY A 255 -1.14 -1.46 6.77
N LEU A 256 -1.87 -1.20 5.69
CA LEU A 256 -3.18 -1.78 5.38
C LEU A 256 -4.22 -1.45 6.46
N LEU A 257 -4.19 -0.22 7.04
CA LEU A 257 -4.97 0.04 8.25
C LEU A 257 -6.47 0.06 7.97
N GLY A 258 -6.90 0.63 6.83
CA GLY A 258 -8.31 0.68 6.45
C GLY A 258 -8.92 -0.69 6.22
N SER A 259 -8.29 -1.53 5.42
CA SER A 259 -8.77 -2.89 5.17
C SER A 259 -8.69 -3.79 6.40
N LYS A 260 -7.69 -3.59 7.29
CA LYS A 260 -7.63 -4.25 8.59
C LYS A 260 -8.76 -3.81 9.53
N ALA A 261 -9.04 -2.50 9.60
CA ALA A 261 -10.13 -1.97 10.39
C ALA A 261 -11.48 -2.51 9.90
N TYR A 262 -11.69 -2.49 8.58
CA TYR A 262 -12.89 -3.06 7.96
C TYR A 262 -13.06 -4.54 8.33
N THR A 263 -12.04 -5.38 8.08
CA THR A 263 -12.15 -6.82 8.33
C THR A 263 -12.27 -7.16 9.82
N ALA A 264 -11.77 -6.34 10.71
CA ALA A 264 -11.95 -6.50 12.16
C ALA A 264 -13.35 -6.04 12.62
N GLY A 265 -13.86 -4.92 12.09
CA GLY A 265 -15.17 -4.39 12.43
C GLY A 265 -16.34 -5.22 11.91
N HIS A 266 -16.13 -5.96 10.81
CA HIS A 266 -17.16 -6.75 10.13
C HIS A 266 -16.91 -8.27 10.20
N GLU A 267 -16.22 -8.75 11.22
CA GLU A 267 -15.81 -10.16 11.32
C GLU A 267 -16.97 -11.14 11.18
N GLU A 268 -18.16 -10.82 11.74
CA GLU A 268 -19.36 -11.66 11.65
C GLU A 268 -19.95 -11.70 10.23
N GLU A 269 -19.69 -10.69 9.40
CA GLU A 269 -20.21 -10.58 8.02
C GLU A 269 -19.24 -11.12 6.97
N LEU A 270 -17.96 -11.31 7.29
CA LEU A 270 -16.96 -11.76 6.33
C LEU A 270 -17.33 -13.09 5.66
N GLY A 271 -18.05 -13.97 6.38
CA GLY A 271 -18.58 -15.20 5.82
C GLY A 271 -19.58 -15.00 4.67
N LYS A 272 -20.15 -13.82 4.51
CA LYS A 272 -21.04 -13.45 3.40
C LYS A 272 -20.29 -12.90 2.20
N ILE A 273 -19.02 -12.55 2.31
CA ILE A 273 -18.20 -12.09 1.19
C ILE A 273 -17.67 -13.32 0.44
N ALA A 274 -18.17 -13.52 -0.79
CA ALA A 274 -17.78 -14.66 -1.61
C ALA A 274 -16.39 -14.51 -2.23
N LEU A 275 -16.00 -13.28 -2.54
CA LEU A 275 -14.71 -12.92 -3.15
C LEU A 275 -14.38 -11.46 -2.85
N ASN A 276 -13.13 -11.17 -2.54
CA ASN A 276 -12.59 -9.82 -2.58
C ASN A 276 -11.79 -9.61 -3.87
N ILE A 277 -12.07 -8.52 -4.58
CA ILE A 277 -11.37 -8.08 -5.79
C ILE A 277 -10.69 -6.75 -5.47
N ASN A 278 -9.38 -6.73 -5.38
CA ASN A 278 -8.60 -5.55 -5.10
C ASN A 278 -8.00 -4.97 -6.38
N LEU A 279 -8.04 -3.65 -6.52
CA LEU A 279 -7.42 -2.92 -7.62
C LEU A 279 -6.32 -2.03 -7.07
N ASP A 280 -5.10 -2.30 -7.53
CA ASP A 280 -3.94 -1.57 -7.03
C ASP A 280 -2.95 -1.34 -8.16
N MET A 281 -2.94 -0.07 -8.63
CA MET A 281 -2.18 0.39 -9.79
C MET A 281 -2.70 -0.13 -11.14
N ILE A 282 -3.65 0.58 -11.75
CA ILE A 282 -4.14 0.28 -13.11
C ILE A 282 -3.87 1.43 -14.08
N GLY A 283 -4.05 1.20 -15.37
CA GLY A 283 -4.16 2.24 -16.40
C GLY A 283 -2.87 2.87 -16.90
N THR A 284 -1.67 2.38 -16.57
CA THR A 284 -0.42 2.92 -17.11
C THR A 284 -0.32 2.78 -18.63
N TYR A 285 0.34 3.75 -19.29
CA TYR A 285 0.67 3.67 -20.74
C TYR A 285 1.45 2.41 -21.08
N MET A 286 2.43 2.09 -20.26
CA MET A 286 3.30 0.93 -20.45
C MET A 286 3.12 -0.03 -19.26
N GLY A 287 2.85 -1.29 -19.56
CA GLY A 287 2.71 -2.28 -18.50
C GLY A 287 1.87 -3.45 -18.92
N ARG A 288 1.95 -4.51 -18.13
CA ARG A 288 1.11 -5.70 -18.29
C ARG A 288 0.17 -5.84 -17.13
N ILE A 289 -1.04 -6.27 -17.41
CA ILE A 289 -1.98 -6.62 -16.35
C ILE A 289 -1.53 -7.91 -15.67
N ILE A 290 -1.58 -7.91 -14.35
CA ILE A 290 -1.31 -9.07 -13.52
C ILE A 290 -2.51 -9.38 -12.63
N ALA A 291 -2.62 -10.63 -12.19
CA ALA A 291 -3.51 -11.03 -11.09
C ALA A 291 -2.72 -11.82 -10.06
N CYS A 292 -2.79 -11.39 -8.81
CA CYS A 292 -2.23 -12.10 -7.68
C CYS A 292 -3.39 -12.75 -6.89
N VAL A 293 -3.43 -14.08 -6.86
CA VAL A 293 -4.56 -14.86 -6.36
C VAL A 293 -4.24 -15.40 -4.96
N SER A 294 -4.88 -14.84 -3.93
CA SER A 294 -4.88 -15.33 -2.55
C SER A 294 -6.11 -16.21 -2.30
N ALA A 295 -6.29 -17.23 -3.13
CA ALA A 295 -7.40 -18.17 -3.11
C ALA A 295 -6.96 -19.53 -3.69
N GLU A 296 -7.91 -20.43 -3.93
CA GLU A 296 -7.64 -21.72 -4.56
C GLU A 296 -7.07 -21.58 -5.99
N GLU A 297 -6.26 -22.55 -6.39
CA GLU A 297 -5.59 -22.56 -7.71
C GLU A 297 -6.58 -22.61 -8.89
N LYS A 298 -7.79 -23.11 -8.70
CA LYS A 298 -8.83 -23.11 -9.73
C LYS A 298 -9.21 -21.71 -10.19
N LEU A 299 -9.16 -20.71 -9.30
CA LEU A 299 -9.40 -19.32 -9.69
C LEU A 299 -8.29 -18.81 -10.62
N LEU A 300 -7.03 -19.21 -10.40
CA LEU A 300 -5.93 -18.91 -11.30
C LEU A 300 -6.19 -19.45 -12.71
N HIS A 301 -6.53 -20.73 -12.82
CA HIS A 301 -6.84 -21.36 -14.12
C HIS A 301 -8.08 -20.75 -14.77
N TYR A 302 -9.10 -20.43 -14.00
CA TYR A 302 -10.28 -19.74 -14.51
C TYR A 302 -9.88 -18.39 -15.15
N LEU A 303 -9.06 -17.59 -14.49
CA LEU A 303 -8.56 -16.32 -15.03
C LEU A 303 -7.78 -16.51 -16.33
N GLU A 304 -6.92 -17.53 -16.43
CA GLU A 304 -6.17 -17.85 -17.64
C GLU A 304 -7.11 -18.14 -18.82
N TYR A 305 -8.12 -18.99 -18.62
CA TYR A 305 -9.13 -19.28 -19.65
C TYR A 305 -9.98 -18.07 -19.98
N TYR A 306 -10.42 -17.32 -18.97
CA TYR A 306 -11.22 -16.12 -19.11
C TYR A 306 -10.52 -15.08 -19.98
N CYS A 307 -9.25 -14.85 -19.74
CA CYS A 307 -8.43 -13.91 -20.49
C CYS A 307 -8.14 -14.40 -21.91
N ALA A 308 -7.84 -15.68 -22.08
CA ALA A 308 -7.62 -16.28 -23.39
C ALA A 308 -8.84 -16.15 -24.31
N LEU A 309 -10.05 -16.38 -23.78
CA LEU A 309 -11.30 -16.23 -24.54
C LEU A 309 -11.60 -14.78 -24.97
N ARG A 310 -11.08 -13.79 -24.23
CA ARG A 310 -11.31 -12.35 -24.47
C ARG A 310 -10.13 -11.63 -25.12
N GLY A 311 -9.04 -12.34 -25.40
CA GLY A 311 -7.83 -11.76 -25.98
C GLY A 311 -7.05 -10.84 -25.05
N TRP A 312 -7.16 -11.02 -23.72
CA TRP A 312 -6.41 -10.26 -22.72
C TRP A 312 -5.12 -10.97 -22.34
N GLY A 313 -4.00 -10.26 -22.43
CA GLY A 313 -2.71 -10.75 -21.94
C GLY A 313 -2.57 -10.53 -20.44
N LEU A 314 -2.94 -11.51 -19.64
CA LEU A 314 -2.81 -11.49 -18.18
C LEU A 314 -1.66 -12.40 -17.73
N TYR A 315 -0.90 -11.95 -16.74
CA TYR A 315 0.00 -12.81 -15.97
C TYR A 315 -0.59 -13.04 -14.57
N ALA A 316 -1.05 -14.25 -14.33
CA ALA A 316 -1.63 -14.63 -13.04
C ALA A 316 -0.68 -15.53 -12.23
N ARG A 317 -0.72 -15.39 -10.91
CA ARG A 317 0.01 -16.25 -9.97
C ARG A 317 -0.75 -16.41 -8.66
N GLN A 318 -0.60 -17.57 -8.03
CA GLN A 318 -1.08 -17.78 -6.67
C GLN A 318 -0.04 -17.26 -5.67
N ASP A 319 -0.37 -16.13 -5.03
CA ASP A 319 0.51 -15.47 -4.07
C ASP A 319 -0.27 -14.51 -3.17
N VAL A 320 0.42 -13.88 -2.22
CA VAL A 320 -0.08 -12.74 -1.44
C VAL A 320 0.43 -11.45 -2.09
N TYR A 321 -0.49 -10.53 -2.36
CA TYR A 321 -0.16 -9.19 -2.84
C TYR A 321 -0.14 -8.23 -1.66
N SER A 322 0.89 -7.37 -1.58
CA SER A 322 1.02 -6.41 -0.48
C SER A 322 0.04 -5.25 -0.67
N SER A 323 -1.23 -5.49 -0.45
CA SER A 323 -2.31 -4.52 -0.60
C SER A 323 -3.57 -4.97 0.15
N ASP A 324 -4.68 -4.25 0.00
CA ASP A 324 -5.93 -4.39 0.75
C ASP A 324 -6.63 -5.75 0.64
N SER A 325 -6.27 -6.58 -0.34
CA SER A 325 -6.74 -7.98 -0.41
C SER A 325 -6.18 -8.87 0.71
N THR A 326 -5.03 -8.52 1.28
CA THR A 326 -4.32 -9.33 2.27
C THR A 326 -5.11 -9.52 3.58
N PRO A 327 -5.70 -8.47 4.21
CA PRO A 327 -6.52 -8.64 5.40
C PRO A 327 -7.78 -9.50 5.18
N PHE A 328 -8.39 -9.43 3.99
CA PHE A 328 -9.50 -10.30 3.63
C PHE A 328 -9.06 -11.77 3.55
N ALA A 329 -7.96 -12.04 2.83
CA ALA A 329 -7.41 -13.39 2.72
C ALA A 329 -7.00 -13.96 4.10
N ASP A 330 -6.44 -13.12 4.97
CA ASP A 330 -6.07 -13.50 6.33
C ASP A 330 -7.28 -13.94 7.18
N LYS A 331 -8.43 -13.32 6.95
CA LYS A 331 -9.70 -13.67 7.61
C LYS A 331 -10.48 -14.78 6.90
N GLY A 332 -9.88 -15.44 5.90
CA GLY A 332 -10.48 -16.57 5.20
C GLY A 332 -11.39 -16.21 4.02
N VAL A 333 -11.45 -14.93 3.64
CA VAL A 333 -12.17 -14.50 2.43
C VAL A 333 -11.25 -14.70 1.22
N PRO A 334 -11.63 -15.50 0.20
CA PRO A 334 -10.87 -15.60 -1.03
C PRO A 334 -10.65 -14.21 -1.64
N ALA A 335 -9.42 -13.92 -2.05
CA ALA A 335 -9.08 -12.60 -2.54
C ALA A 335 -8.16 -12.66 -3.76
N LEU A 336 -8.26 -11.66 -4.61
CA LEU A 336 -7.31 -11.43 -5.68
C LEU A 336 -7.06 -9.95 -5.88
N SER A 337 -5.83 -9.61 -6.27
CA SER A 337 -5.45 -8.25 -6.65
C SER A 337 -5.14 -8.18 -8.13
N PHE A 338 -5.74 -7.22 -8.82
CA PHE A 338 -5.36 -6.83 -10.16
C PHE A 338 -4.48 -5.59 -10.13
N ALA A 339 -3.44 -5.60 -10.97
CA ALA A 339 -2.58 -4.44 -11.20
C ALA A 339 -2.11 -4.42 -12.65
N ARG A 340 -1.81 -3.24 -13.19
CA ARG A 340 -1.09 -3.08 -14.45
C ARG A 340 0.32 -2.59 -14.13
N ILE A 341 1.25 -3.50 -14.01
CA ILE A 341 2.62 -3.20 -13.58
C ILE A 341 3.43 -2.66 -14.76
N ALA A 342 3.89 -1.43 -14.61
CA ALA A 342 4.82 -0.80 -15.55
C ALA A 342 6.19 -1.50 -15.56
N PRO A 343 6.93 -1.45 -16.67
CA PRO A 343 8.32 -1.87 -16.68
C PRO A 343 9.15 -1.04 -15.70
N LYS A 344 10.23 -1.62 -15.18
CA LYS A 344 11.13 -0.95 -14.22
C LYS A 344 11.56 0.43 -14.73
N ASN A 345 11.45 1.44 -13.88
CA ASN A 345 11.80 2.85 -14.15
C ASN A 345 10.91 3.53 -15.22
N GLN A 346 9.70 3.05 -15.49
CA GLN A 346 8.76 3.69 -16.44
C GLN A 346 7.56 4.33 -15.75
N ALA A 347 7.16 3.82 -14.59
CA ALA A 347 6.27 4.47 -13.65
C ALA A 347 6.79 4.13 -12.25
N GLU A 348 7.07 5.14 -11.48
CA GLU A 348 7.58 5.02 -10.13
C GLU A 348 6.50 5.41 -9.13
N ILE A 349 6.51 4.77 -7.98
CA ILE A 349 5.59 5.01 -6.87
C ILE A 349 6.35 5.52 -5.65
N HIS A 350 5.65 6.07 -4.67
CA HIS A 350 6.20 6.58 -3.41
C HIS A 350 7.22 7.73 -3.58
N ASN A 351 7.11 8.48 -4.67
CA ASN A 351 7.93 9.65 -4.94
C ASN A 351 7.17 10.68 -5.81
N ARG A 352 7.79 11.83 -6.11
CA ARG A 352 7.18 12.93 -6.88
C ARG A 352 6.81 12.58 -8.33
N TYR A 353 7.28 11.46 -8.85
CA TYR A 353 7.01 11.01 -10.23
C TYR A 353 5.74 10.17 -10.36
N ASP A 354 5.08 9.86 -9.24
CA ASP A 354 3.77 9.23 -9.23
C ASP A 354 2.68 10.28 -9.49
N THR A 355 2.52 10.63 -10.75
CA THR A 355 1.59 11.65 -11.25
C THR A 355 0.69 11.10 -12.36
N GLU A 356 -0.29 11.90 -12.80
CA GLU A 356 -1.17 11.51 -13.93
C GLU A 356 -0.41 11.28 -15.25
N GLU A 357 0.82 11.77 -15.39
CA GLU A 357 1.60 11.68 -16.63
C GLU A 357 1.95 10.24 -17.04
N VAL A 358 2.00 9.30 -16.07
CA VAL A 358 2.27 7.88 -16.34
C VAL A 358 1.01 7.09 -16.72
N LEU A 359 -0.18 7.71 -16.62
CA LEU A 359 -1.48 7.09 -16.81
C LEU A 359 -2.10 7.43 -18.16
N SER A 360 -2.73 6.44 -18.77
CA SER A 360 -3.52 6.58 -19.99
C SER A 360 -5.01 6.42 -19.67
N GLU A 361 -5.79 7.47 -19.90
CA GLU A 361 -7.24 7.40 -19.68
C GLU A 361 -7.89 6.30 -20.56
N ALA A 362 -7.41 6.12 -21.79
CA ALA A 362 -7.89 5.09 -22.67
C ALA A 362 -7.56 3.68 -22.15
N GLN A 363 -6.35 3.47 -21.61
CA GLN A 363 -5.97 2.21 -21.01
C GLN A 363 -6.74 1.97 -19.71
N MET A 364 -6.96 3.00 -18.89
CA MET A 364 -7.80 2.88 -17.69
C MET A 364 -9.22 2.45 -18.04
N VAL A 365 -9.83 3.08 -19.06
CA VAL A 365 -11.18 2.68 -19.52
C VAL A 365 -11.21 1.24 -20.03
N ALA A 366 -10.16 0.79 -20.72
CA ALA A 366 -10.05 -0.60 -21.18
C ALA A 366 -9.90 -1.57 -19.99
N ASP A 367 -9.03 -1.27 -19.03
CA ASP A 367 -8.85 -2.07 -17.81
C ASP A 367 -10.15 -2.14 -17.00
N ILE A 368 -10.84 -1.00 -16.82
CA ILE A 368 -12.15 -0.93 -16.15
C ILE A 368 -13.17 -1.81 -16.85
N GLY A 369 -13.22 -1.80 -18.18
CA GLY A 369 -14.14 -2.66 -18.96
C GLY A 369 -13.92 -4.14 -18.68
N PHE A 370 -12.66 -4.58 -18.73
CA PHE A 370 -12.29 -5.96 -18.41
C PHE A 370 -12.67 -6.34 -16.97
N LEU A 371 -12.34 -5.45 -16.00
CA LEU A 371 -12.61 -5.69 -14.57
C LEU A 371 -14.10 -5.68 -14.25
N ALA A 372 -14.88 -4.82 -14.90
CA ALA A 372 -16.35 -4.79 -14.77
C ALA A 372 -16.99 -6.08 -15.30
N ASP A 373 -16.56 -6.57 -16.47
CA ASP A 373 -17.04 -7.83 -17.01
C ASP A 373 -16.71 -9.02 -16.11
N PHE A 374 -15.47 -9.08 -15.59
CA PHE A 374 -15.07 -10.10 -14.63
C PHE A 374 -15.89 -10.03 -13.33
N THR A 375 -16.08 -8.83 -12.79
CA THR A 375 -16.89 -8.61 -11.57
C THR A 375 -18.34 -9.04 -11.79
N ARG A 376 -18.93 -8.67 -12.94
CA ARG A 376 -20.29 -9.07 -13.32
C ARG A 376 -20.43 -10.59 -13.35
N ASP A 377 -19.51 -11.29 -14.04
CA ASP A 377 -19.55 -12.74 -14.17
C ASP A 377 -19.46 -13.44 -12.80
N MET A 378 -18.64 -12.90 -11.88
CA MET A 378 -18.57 -13.41 -10.50
C MET A 378 -19.84 -13.10 -9.69
N ALA A 379 -20.39 -11.89 -9.84
CA ALA A 379 -21.54 -11.44 -9.05
C ALA A 379 -22.88 -12.00 -9.56
N ASP A 380 -23.01 -12.35 -10.85
CA ASP A 380 -24.22 -12.96 -11.42
C ASP A 380 -24.18 -14.49 -11.45
N ALA A 381 -23.05 -15.09 -11.05
CA ALA A 381 -22.91 -16.54 -11.01
C ALA A 381 -24.00 -17.18 -10.11
N VAL A 382 -24.59 -18.28 -10.56
CA VAL A 382 -25.55 -19.07 -9.74
C VAL A 382 -24.96 -19.43 -8.39
N LYS A 383 -23.67 -19.71 -8.38
CA LYS A 383 -22.82 -19.84 -7.20
C LYS A 383 -21.45 -19.35 -7.60
N CYS A 384 -20.91 -18.38 -6.86
CA CYS A 384 -19.55 -17.91 -7.09
C CYS A 384 -18.60 -19.12 -7.13
N PRO A 385 -17.84 -19.32 -8.23
CA PRO A 385 -17.08 -20.55 -8.46
C PRO A 385 -15.79 -20.63 -7.64
N VAL A 386 -15.61 -19.76 -6.67
CA VAL A 386 -14.42 -19.69 -5.80
C VAL A 386 -14.72 -20.36 -4.47
N ALA A 387 -13.90 -21.34 -4.06
CA ALA A 387 -14.01 -21.96 -2.76
C ALA A 387 -13.72 -20.94 -1.64
N ARG A 388 -14.56 -20.94 -0.61
CA ARG A 388 -14.39 -20.07 0.58
C ARG A 388 -13.37 -20.67 1.55
N GLU A 389 -12.21 -20.99 1.02
CA GLU A 389 -11.13 -21.61 1.77
C GLU A 389 -9.80 -21.06 1.24
N ILE A 390 -8.94 -20.64 2.15
CA ILE A 390 -7.58 -20.23 1.81
C ILE A 390 -6.68 -21.46 1.86
N PRO A 391 -6.01 -21.82 0.75
CA PRO A 391 -5.10 -22.95 0.72
C PRO A 391 -3.93 -22.80 1.69
N GLU A 392 -3.39 -23.93 2.19
CA GLU A 392 -2.34 -23.93 3.21
C GLU A 392 -1.03 -23.26 2.76
N ASN A 393 -0.69 -23.39 1.48
CA ASN A 393 0.46 -22.69 0.91
C ASN A 393 0.27 -21.17 0.90
N VAL A 394 -0.96 -20.69 0.72
CA VAL A 394 -1.29 -19.24 0.79
C VAL A 394 -1.30 -18.79 2.24
N LYS A 395 -1.87 -19.56 3.18
CA LYS A 395 -1.80 -19.27 4.63
C LYS A 395 -0.36 -19.13 5.10
N THR A 396 0.53 -20.01 4.65
CA THR A 396 1.96 -19.90 4.98
C THR A 396 2.55 -18.56 4.50
N LYS A 397 2.24 -18.11 3.28
CA LYS A 397 2.69 -16.83 2.76
C LYS A 397 2.05 -15.64 3.48
N LEU A 398 0.77 -15.75 3.88
CA LEU A 398 0.10 -14.75 4.72
C LEU A 398 0.79 -14.62 6.08
N ASP A 399 1.16 -15.74 6.73
CA ASP A 399 1.88 -15.71 7.99
C ASP A 399 3.27 -15.08 7.87
N GLU A 400 3.96 -15.31 6.76
CA GLU A 400 5.24 -14.65 6.45
C GLU A 400 5.05 -13.15 6.22
N TYR A 401 4.06 -12.75 5.42
CA TYR A 401 3.76 -11.36 5.12
C TYR A 401 3.31 -10.58 6.37
N LEU A 402 2.43 -11.18 7.17
CA LEU A 402 1.90 -10.60 8.41
C LEU A 402 2.85 -10.74 9.62
N LEU A 403 4.09 -11.19 9.38
CA LEU A 403 5.17 -11.29 10.37
C LEU A 403 4.89 -12.26 11.53
N ARG A 404 3.99 -13.20 11.36
CA ARG A 404 3.75 -14.29 12.31
C ARG A 404 4.82 -15.36 12.20
N LYS A 405 5.40 -15.49 11.03
CA LYS A 405 6.47 -16.43 10.72
C LYS A 405 7.58 -15.73 9.95
N ARG A 406 8.83 -16.04 10.30
CA ARG A 406 9.97 -15.54 9.53
C ARG A 406 10.06 -16.31 8.21
N LYS A 407 10.19 -15.59 7.09
CA LYS A 407 10.46 -16.23 5.81
C LYS A 407 11.77 -17.00 5.92
N LYS A 408 11.76 -18.27 5.51
CA LYS A 408 13.00 -19.03 5.40
C LYS A 408 13.74 -18.51 4.17
N ASP A 409 14.93 -18.01 4.38
CA ASP A 409 15.82 -17.66 3.27
C ASP A 409 16.01 -18.92 2.42
N GLY A 410 15.62 -18.82 1.12
CA GLY A 410 15.74 -19.87 0.14
C GLY A 410 17.13 -19.92 -0.48
#